data_68253cd5ade90639ce8ae7949c3c6a25
#
_entry.id   68253cd5ade90639ce8ae7949c3c6a25
#
_cell.length_a   1.000
_cell.length_b   1.000
_cell.length_c   1.000
_cell.angle_alpha   90.00
_cell.angle_beta   90.00
_cell.angle_gamma   90.00
#
_symmetry.space_group_name_H-M   'P 1'
#
loop_
_entity.id
_entity.type
_entity.pdbx_description
1 polymer ?
#
loop_
_entity_poly.entity_id
_entity_poly.type
_entity_poly.pdbx_seq_one_letter_code
_entity_poly.pdbx_strand_id
1 'polypeptide(L)'
;MKSLLVFIFISLTTTALSAPLRITITEGVIEPLPYAAPTFIGETGASNEIAAAITELIKDDLLGTGLFREVPRSSYISGIDNFSSPIQYSDWKAINVQALLTGSVLLSGEKLSVKFRLFDIFSNNELGKGLQFNSTKQGWRRIAHKVADEIYSRITGAVSYTHLRAHET
;
A
#
# COMPACT_ATOMS: atom_id res chain seq x y z
N MET A 1 -13.75 -64.76 -10.25
CA MET A 1 -14.17 -63.43 -10.75
C MET A 1 -14.04 -62.46 -9.60
N LYS A 2 -12.97 -61.64 -9.60
CA LYS A 2 -12.67 -60.66 -8.55
C LYS A 2 -13.02 -59.28 -9.10
N SER A 3 -14.12 -58.68 -8.62
CA SER A 3 -14.48 -57.29 -8.97
C SER A 3 -13.56 -56.32 -8.27
N LEU A 4 -12.76 -55.58 -9.05
CA LEU A 4 -11.90 -54.50 -8.61
C LEU A 4 -12.74 -53.22 -8.58
N LEU A 5 -13.12 -52.74 -7.39
CA LEU A 5 -13.81 -51.47 -7.17
C LEU A 5 -12.78 -50.37 -7.11
N VAL A 6 -12.65 -49.62 -8.22
CA VAL A 6 -11.79 -48.45 -8.28
C VAL A 6 -12.57 -47.24 -7.71
N PHE A 7 -12.17 -46.80 -6.51
CA PHE A 7 -12.66 -45.58 -5.90
C PHE A 7 -11.91 -44.36 -6.52
N ILE A 8 -12.57 -43.65 -7.40
CA ILE A 8 -12.05 -42.38 -7.92
C ILE A 8 -12.35 -41.31 -6.84
N PHE A 9 -11.28 -40.86 -6.16
CA PHE A 9 -11.32 -39.77 -5.23
C PHE A 9 -11.23 -38.45 -6.07
N ILE A 10 -12.37 -37.82 -6.32
CA ILE A 10 -12.43 -36.49 -6.94
C ILE A 10 -12.09 -35.46 -5.86
N SER A 11 -10.84 -35.00 -5.84
CA SER A 11 -10.41 -33.88 -5.01
C SER A 11 -11.03 -32.58 -5.54
N LEU A 12 -12.09 -32.09 -4.89
CA LEU A 12 -12.64 -30.77 -5.12
C LEU A 12 -11.64 -29.74 -4.55
N THR A 13 -10.80 -29.15 -5.41
CA THR A 13 -9.98 -28.00 -5.06
C THR A 13 -10.89 -26.76 -5.03
N THR A 14 -11.33 -26.36 -3.84
CA THR A 14 -11.97 -25.06 -3.67
C THR A 14 -10.92 -23.96 -3.77
N THR A 15 -10.93 -23.23 -4.87
CA THR A 15 -10.17 -21.97 -4.98
C THR A 15 -10.82 -20.94 -4.05
N ALA A 16 -10.17 -20.64 -2.93
CA ALA A 16 -10.56 -19.52 -2.09
C ALA A 16 -10.35 -18.22 -2.89
N LEU A 17 -11.44 -17.63 -3.39
CA LEU A 17 -11.41 -16.26 -3.91
C LEU A 17 -11.16 -15.33 -2.72
N SER A 18 -9.96 -14.77 -2.64
CA SER A 18 -9.67 -13.69 -1.71
C SER A 18 -10.48 -12.47 -2.13
N ALA A 19 -11.34 -11.98 -1.23
CA ALA A 19 -12.09 -10.76 -1.48
C ALA A 19 -11.13 -9.56 -1.56
N PRO A 20 -11.32 -8.63 -2.51
CA PRO A 20 -10.47 -7.45 -2.61
C PRO A 20 -10.59 -6.58 -1.37
N LEU A 21 -9.51 -5.86 -1.05
CA LEU A 21 -9.46 -4.89 0.05
C LEU A 21 -10.57 -3.84 -0.15
N ARG A 22 -11.47 -3.69 0.84
CA ARG A 22 -12.58 -2.74 0.79
C ARG A 22 -12.83 -2.12 2.16
N ILE A 23 -13.16 -0.84 2.15
CA ILE A 23 -13.69 -0.16 3.34
C ILE A 23 -15.13 -0.64 3.55
N THR A 24 -15.42 -1.20 4.71
CA THR A 24 -16.75 -1.71 5.05
C THR A 24 -17.54 -0.62 5.79
N ILE A 25 -18.74 -0.32 5.32
CA ILE A 25 -19.70 0.54 5.99
C ILE A 25 -20.83 -0.35 6.50
N THR A 26 -20.92 -0.52 7.81
CA THR A 26 -21.97 -1.31 8.46
C THR A 26 -22.81 -0.36 9.32
N GLU A 27 -24.12 -0.31 9.07
CA GLU A 27 -25.09 0.50 9.85
C GLU A 27 -24.73 2.00 9.95
N GLY A 28 -24.08 2.56 8.92
CA GLY A 28 -23.66 3.96 8.92
C GLY A 28 -22.39 4.26 9.71
N VAL A 29 -21.76 3.25 10.30
CA VAL A 29 -20.45 3.37 10.96
C VAL A 29 -19.35 2.93 9.98
N ILE A 30 -18.39 3.82 9.74
CA ILE A 30 -17.20 3.52 8.95
C ILE A 30 -16.16 2.92 9.91
N GLU A 31 -15.76 1.66 9.69
CA GLU A 31 -14.61 1.08 10.37
C GLU A 31 -13.35 1.48 9.60
N PRO A 32 -12.45 2.31 10.17
CA PRO A 32 -11.25 2.75 9.47
C PRO A 32 -10.33 1.57 9.17
N LEU A 33 -9.87 1.49 7.92
CA LEU A 33 -8.99 0.44 7.43
C LEU A 33 -7.62 0.51 8.10
N PRO A 34 -7.17 -0.55 8.83
CA PRO A 34 -5.87 -0.56 9.47
C PRO A 34 -4.75 -0.71 8.41
N TYR A 35 -3.85 0.27 8.37
CA TYR A 35 -2.72 0.26 7.45
C TYR A 35 -1.39 0.46 8.19
N ALA A 36 -0.30 0.05 7.53
CA ALA A 36 1.06 0.33 7.96
C ALA A 36 1.82 1.10 6.88
N ALA A 37 2.57 2.10 7.31
CA ALA A 37 3.45 2.89 6.46
C ALA A 37 4.83 3.03 7.12
N PRO A 38 5.73 2.04 6.99
CA PRO A 38 7.12 2.20 7.37
C PRO A 38 7.72 3.42 6.68
N THR A 39 8.63 4.12 7.36
CA THR A 39 9.32 5.26 6.75
C THR A 39 9.91 4.87 5.41
N PHE A 40 9.66 5.65 4.38
CA PHE A 40 10.24 5.44 3.06
C PHE A 40 11.76 5.43 3.14
N ILE A 41 12.37 4.58 2.34
CA ILE A 41 13.80 4.38 2.36
C ILE A 41 14.47 5.50 1.58
N GLY A 42 15.35 6.25 2.24
CA GLY A 42 16.24 7.16 1.54
C GLY A 42 17.34 6.37 0.82
N GLU A 43 17.37 6.43 -0.52
CA GLU A 43 18.39 5.71 -1.31
C GLU A 43 19.80 6.29 -1.11
N THR A 44 19.91 7.48 -0.50
CA THR A 44 21.16 8.15 -0.10
C THR A 44 20.97 8.79 1.28
N GLY A 45 22.07 9.07 1.99
CA GLY A 45 22.01 9.78 3.28
C GLY A 45 21.26 11.13 3.18
N ALA A 46 21.45 11.85 2.09
CA ALA A 46 20.75 13.13 1.82
C ALA A 46 19.23 12.95 1.58
N SER A 47 18.77 11.73 1.27
CA SER A 47 17.36 11.42 1.02
C SER A 47 16.60 11.06 2.28
N ASN A 48 17.25 10.70 3.39
CA ASN A 48 16.60 10.15 4.59
C ASN A 48 15.62 11.13 5.23
N GLU A 49 16.03 12.38 5.39
CA GLU A 49 15.18 13.42 6.00
C GLU A 49 13.92 13.69 5.17
N ILE A 50 14.08 13.85 3.85
CA ILE A 50 12.97 14.11 2.96
C ILE A 50 12.07 12.88 2.80
N ALA A 51 12.64 11.65 2.89
CA ALA A 51 11.87 10.40 2.88
C ALA A 51 10.97 10.31 4.13
N ALA A 52 11.50 10.65 5.29
CA ALA A 52 10.71 10.72 6.52
C ALA A 52 9.59 11.76 6.42
N ALA A 53 9.91 12.98 5.95
CA ALA A 53 8.93 14.05 5.80
C ALA A 53 7.81 13.69 4.81
N ILE A 54 8.14 13.03 3.69
CA ILE A 54 7.16 12.55 2.71
C ILE A 54 6.25 11.49 3.36
N THR A 55 6.83 10.53 4.09
CA THR A 55 6.04 9.47 4.73
C THR A 55 5.07 10.04 5.76
N GLU A 56 5.52 10.94 6.63
CA GLU A 56 4.63 11.56 7.63
C GLU A 56 3.50 12.37 6.98
N LEU A 57 3.77 13.14 5.94
CA LEU A 57 2.72 13.88 5.24
C LEU A 57 1.70 12.98 4.55
N ILE A 58 2.12 11.85 3.96
CA ILE A 58 1.20 10.85 3.42
C ILE A 58 0.30 10.29 4.52
N LYS A 59 0.87 9.99 5.70
CA LYS A 59 0.11 9.48 6.85
C LYS A 59 -0.91 10.49 7.33
N ASP A 60 -0.54 11.76 7.46
CA ASP A 60 -1.43 12.84 7.86
C ASP A 60 -2.61 12.98 6.88
N ASP A 61 -2.34 12.94 5.57
CA ASP A 61 -3.39 12.99 4.54
C ASP A 61 -4.37 11.81 4.66
N LEU A 62 -3.85 10.59 4.80
CA LEU A 62 -4.69 9.39 4.92
C LEU A 62 -5.52 9.41 6.20
N LEU A 63 -4.93 9.79 7.35
CA LEU A 63 -5.64 9.93 8.62
C LEU A 63 -6.73 11.00 8.54
N GLY A 64 -6.45 12.12 7.86
CA GLY A 64 -7.38 13.23 7.66
C GLY A 64 -8.66 12.83 6.92
N THR A 65 -8.66 11.74 6.16
CA THR A 65 -9.86 11.22 5.49
C THR A 65 -10.87 10.56 6.44
N GLY A 66 -10.43 10.12 7.63
CA GLY A 66 -11.23 9.31 8.56
C GLY A 66 -11.46 7.85 8.11
N LEU A 67 -10.95 7.46 6.94
CA LEU A 67 -11.13 6.11 6.39
C LEU A 67 -9.98 5.14 6.72
N PHE A 68 -8.89 5.67 7.26
CA PHE A 68 -7.67 4.91 7.54
C PHE A 68 -7.27 5.05 9.00
N ARG A 69 -6.71 3.98 9.56
CA ARG A 69 -6.14 3.94 10.90
C ARG A 69 -4.73 3.36 10.82
N GLU A 70 -3.74 4.15 11.20
CA GLU A 70 -2.36 3.68 11.23
C GLU A 70 -2.16 2.66 12.36
N VAL A 71 -1.52 1.53 12.04
CA VAL A 71 -1.01 0.59 13.03
C VAL A 71 0.30 1.15 13.58
N PRO A 72 0.47 1.28 14.91
CA PRO A 72 1.66 1.88 15.48
C PRO A 72 2.94 1.17 15.07
N ARG A 73 3.98 1.93 14.74
CA ARG A 73 5.28 1.39 14.33
C ARG A 73 5.91 0.46 15.38
N SER A 74 5.64 0.70 16.67
CA SER A 74 6.07 -0.16 17.78
C SER A 74 5.50 -1.57 17.72
N SER A 75 4.44 -1.79 16.94
CA SER A 75 3.81 -3.10 16.76
C SER A 75 4.42 -3.90 15.61
N TYR A 76 5.29 -3.31 14.78
CA TYR A 76 5.83 -3.98 13.60
C TYR A 76 6.74 -5.14 13.99
N ILE A 77 6.49 -6.31 13.42
CA ILE A 77 7.26 -7.54 13.64
C ILE A 77 8.45 -7.56 12.68
N SER A 78 8.24 -7.21 11.42
CA SER A 78 9.28 -7.12 10.39
C SER A 78 9.45 -5.70 9.88
N GLY A 79 10.65 -5.40 9.37
CA GLY A 79 10.98 -4.14 8.72
C GLY A 79 10.93 -4.25 7.19
N ILE A 80 11.09 -3.11 6.53
CA ILE A 80 11.33 -3.01 5.08
C ILE A 80 12.71 -2.40 4.90
N ASP A 81 13.70 -3.22 4.54
CA ASP A 81 15.09 -2.79 4.46
C ASP A 81 15.45 -2.14 3.12
N ASN A 82 14.76 -2.53 2.05
CA ASN A 82 14.88 -1.90 0.74
C ASN A 82 13.57 -1.99 -0.04
N PHE A 83 13.43 -1.14 -1.07
CA PHE A 83 12.21 -1.02 -1.87
C PHE A 83 11.82 -2.32 -2.61
N SER A 84 12.80 -3.16 -2.94
CA SER A 84 12.59 -4.43 -3.67
C SER A 84 12.47 -5.63 -2.75
N SER A 85 12.57 -5.46 -1.42
CA SER A 85 12.43 -6.57 -0.49
C SER A 85 11.09 -7.28 -0.65
N PRO A 86 11.07 -8.62 -0.58
CA PRO A 86 9.83 -9.38 -0.53
C PRO A 86 9.05 -9.07 0.76
N ILE A 87 7.73 -9.01 0.64
CA ILE A 87 6.87 -8.72 1.79
C ILE A 87 6.64 -10.00 2.60
N GLN A 88 6.88 -9.92 3.91
CA GLN A 88 6.56 -10.99 4.87
C GLN A 88 5.09 -10.84 5.32
N TYR A 89 4.15 -11.24 4.46
CA TYR A 89 2.72 -11.04 4.69
C TYR A 89 2.21 -11.59 6.01
N SER A 90 2.78 -12.72 6.51
CA SER A 90 2.42 -13.33 7.80
C SER A 90 2.58 -12.36 8.96
N ASP A 91 3.67 -11.60 8.98
CA ASP A 91 4.01 -10.72 10.08
C ASP A 91 3.06 -9.51 10.14
N TRP A 92 2.69 -8.98 8.96
CA TRP A 92 1.73 -7.89 8.85
C TRP A 92 0.30 -8.33 9.17
N LYS A 93 -0.08 -9.58 8.80
CA LYS A 93 -1.36 -10.19 9.20
C LYS A 93 -1.46 -10.35 10.72
N ALA A 94 -0.38 -10.79 11.36
CA ALA A 94 -0.34 -11.03 12.81
C ALA A 94 -0.65 -9.79 13.63
N ILE A 95 -0.37 -8.59 13.10
CA ILE A 95 -0.68 -7.30 13.72
C ILE A 95 -1.91 -6.60 13.13
N ASN A 96 -2.74 -7.36 12.38
CA ASN A 96 -3.98 -6.89 11.78
C ASN A 96 -3.82 -5.70 10.80
N VAL A 97 -2.71 -5.62 10.08
CA VAL A 97 -2.53 -4.70 8.95
C VAL A 97 -3.28 -5.25 7.75
N GLN A 98 -4.10 -4.42 7.11
CA GLN A 98 -4.81 -4.76 5.87
C GLN A 98 -4.10 -4.20 4.64
N ALA A 99 -3.59 -2.98 4.72
CA ALA A 99 -2.81 -2.35 3.66
C ALA A 99 -1.41 -2.01 4.14
N LEU A 100 -0.39 -2.31 3.34
CA LEU A 100 0.99 -1.94 3.61
C LEU A 100 1.49 -1.02 2.50
N LEU A 101 1.94 0.17 2.88
CA LEU A 101 2.60 1.13 2.01
C LEU A 101 4.11 1.02 2.18
N THR A 102 4.83 0.85 1.09
CA THR A 102 6.30 0.91 1.06
C THR A 102 6.77 1.91 0.03
N GLY A 103 7.94 2.51 0.23
CA GLY A 103 8.47 3.46 -0.73
C GLY A 103 9.96 3.68 -0.61
N SER A 104 10.52 4.31 -1.64
CA SER A 104 11.89 4.82 -1.61
C SER A 104 11.97 6.23 -2.20
N VAL A 105 12.96 6.97 -1.74
CA VAL A 105 13.19 8.36 -2.13
C VAL A 105 14.64 8.53 -2.52
N LEU A 106 14.86 9.06 -3.72
CA LEU A 106 16.16 9.47 -4.21
C LEU A 106 16.18 10.98 -4.40
N LEU A 107 17.05 11.66 -3.67
CA LEU A 107 17.38 13.06 -3.88
C LEU A 107 18.79 13.15 -4.46
N SER A 108 18.90 13.71 -5.68
CA SER A 108 20.16 13.94 -6.37
C SER A 108 20.23 15.41 -6.81
N GLY A 109 20.97 16.23 -6.04
CA GLY A 109 20.92 17.68 -6.17
C GLY A 109 19.50 18.19 -5.95
N GLU A 110 18.95 18.88 -6.95
CA GLU A 110 17.57 19.39 -6.92
C GLU A 110 16.53 18.41 -7.47
N LYS A 111 16.95 17.26 -7.99
CA LYS A 111 16.04 16.26 -8.56
C LYS A 111 15.57 15.29 -7.48
N LEU A 112 14.27 15.19 -7.32
CA LEU A 112 13.58 14.29 -6.40
C LEU A 112 12.84 13.21 -7.17
N SER A 113 13.08 11.94 -6.82
CA SER A 113 12.32 10.78 -7.31
C SER A 113 11.75 10.02 -6.11
N VAL A 114 10.46 9.74 -6.14
CA VAL A 114 9.75 9.00 -5.10
C VAL A 114 9.06 7.81 -5.75
N LYS A 115 9.37 6.62 -5.27
CA LYS A 115 8.71 5.37 -5.68
C LYS A 115 7.85 4.88 -4.53
N PHE A 116 6.71 4.28 -4.84
CA PHE A 116 5.92 3.60 -3.83
C PHE A 116 5.22 2.36 -4.39
N ARG A 117 4.88 1.44 -3.48
CA ARG A 117 4.09 0.25 -3.73
C ARG A 117 3.06 0.11 -2.61
N LEU A 118 1.88 -0.37 -2.96
CA LEU A 118 0.80 -0.63 -2.03
C LEU A 118 0.44 -2.12 -2.09
N PHE A 119 0.31 -2.76 -0.93
CA PHE A 119 0.01 -4.18 -0.83
C PHE A 119 -1.29 -4.42 -0.07
N ASP A 120 -2.11 -5.33 -0.58
CA ASP A 120 -3.19 -5.95 0.16
C ASP A 120 -2.62 -7.15 0.92
N ILE A 121 -2.57 -7.03 2.24
CA ILE A 121 -1.92 -8.01 3.11
C ILE A 121 -2.73 -9.30 3.19
N PHE A 122 -4.06 -9.24 3.13
CA PHE A 122 -4.89 -10.44 3.23
C PHE A 122 -4.86 -11.27 1.95
N SER A 123 -4.89 -10.63 0.79
CA SER A 123 -4.80 -11.32 -0.50
C SER A 123 -3.37 -11.71 -0.90
N ASN A 124 -2.34 -11.26 -0.18
CA ASN A 124 -0.92 -11.42 -0.50
C ASN A 124 -0.53 -10.87 -1.88
N ASN A 125 -1.13 -9.78 -2.28
CA ASN A 125 -0.91 -9.18 -3.59
C ASN A 125 -0.54 -7.70 -3.50
N GLU A 126 0.18 -7.23 -4.52
CA GLU A 126 0.35 -5.80 -4.72
C GLU A 126 -0.96 -5.18 -5.27
N LEU A 127 -1.44 -4.12 -4.66
CA LEU A 127 -2.63 -3.39 -5.06
C LEU A 127 -2.29 -2.37 -6.14
N GLY A 128 -2.45 -2.76 -7.38
CA GLY A 128 -1.99 -2.02 -8.55
C GLY A 128 -0.47 -2.17 -8.77
N LYS A 129 0.07 -1.44 -9.75
CA LYS A 129 1.52 -1.42 -10.02
C LYS A 129 2.20 -0.37 -9.16
N GLY A 130 3.46 -0.62 -8.79
CA GLY A 130 4.31 0.42 -8.21
C GLY A 130 4.39 1.65 -9.11
N LEU A 131 4.40 2.84 -8.53
CA LEU A 131 4.51 4.11 -9.24
C LEU A 131 5.75 4.87 -8.82
N GLN A 132 6.22 5.72 -9.75
CA GLN A 132 7.31 6.66 -9.51
C GLN A 132 6.85 8.07 -9.89
N PHE A 133 7.07 9.02 -8.99
CA PHE A 133 6.88 10.44 -9.23
C PHE A 133 8.22 11.17 -9.21
N ASN A 134 8.39 12.11 -10.14
CA ASN A 134 9.58 12.94 -10.23
C ASN A 134 9.21 14.41 -10.05
N SER A 135 10.08 15.17 -9.37
CA SER A 135 9.92 16.59 -9.11
C SER A 135 11.26 17.24 -8.79
N THR A 136 11.21 18.50 -8.38
CA THR A 136 12.32 19.17 -7.69
C THR A 136 12.21 18.91 -6.18
N LYS A 137 13.30 19.15 -5.44
CA LYS A 137 13.33 19.07 -3.98
C LYS A 137 12.19 19.87 -3.34
N GLN A 138 11.92 21.09 -3.81
CA GLN A 138 10.85 21.95 -3.29
C GLN A 138 9.45 21.40 -3.53
N GLY A 139 9.28 20.55 -4.54
CA GLY A 139 7.99 19.92 -4.89
C GLY A 139 7.61 18.69 -4.07
N TRP A 140 8.36 18.34 -3.04
CA TRP A 140 8.16 17.09 -2.28
C TRP A 140 6.77 16.97 -1.65
N ARG A 141 6.19 18.07 -1.15
CA ARG A 141 4.84 18.05 -0.56
C ARG A 141 3.79 17.65 -1.59
N ARG A 142 3.89 18.21 -2.80
CA ARG A 142 2.97 17.86 -3.89
C ARG A 142 3.08 16.39 -4.28
N ILE A 143 4.28 15.78 -4.20
CA ILE A 143 4.42 14.34 -4.42
C ILE A 143 3.76 13.56 -3.29
N ALA A 144 3.96 13.93 -2.03
CA ALA A 144 3.33 13.27 -0.89
C ALA A 144 1.80 13.24 -1.02
N HIS A 145 1.17 14.38 -1.32
CA HIS A 145 -0.27 14.46 -1.58
C HIS A 145 -0.70 13.56 -2.75
N LYS A 146 0.05 13.54 -3.86
CA LYS A 146 -0.26 12.66 -5.00
C LYS A 146 -0.19 11.17 -4.63
N VAL A 147 0.77 10.78 -3.79
CA VAL A 147 0.87 9.39 -3.30
C VAL A 147 -0.34 9.06 -2.43
N ALA A 148 -0.73 9.95 -1.51
CA ALA A 148 -1.90 9.77 -0.66
C ALA A 148 -3.19 9.66 -1.49
N ASP A 149 -3.38 10.53 -2.49
CA ASP A 149 -4.52 10.49 -3.42
C ASP A 149 -4.59 9.15 -4.18
N GLU A 150 -3.45 8.66 -4.65
CA GLU A 150 -3.38 7.39 -5.37
C GLU A 150 -3.72 6.20 -4.46
N ILE A 151 -3.23 6.20 -3.21
CA ILE A 151 -3.57 5.17 -2.22
C ILE A 151 -5.06 5.20 -1.92
N TYR A 152 -5.60 6.40 -1.66
CA TYR A 152 -7.02 6.60 -1.43
C TYR A 152 -7.85 6.05 -2.59
N SER A 153 -7.50 6.42 -3.82
CA SER A 153 -8.18 5.98 -5.04
C SER A 153 -8.17 4.45 -5.21
N ARG A 154 -7.02 3.81 -5.00
CA ARG A 154 -6.88 2.35 -5.13
C ARG A 154 -7.70 1.56 -4.12
N ILE A 155 -7.80 2.06 -2.89
CA ILE A 155 -8.51 1.37 -1.81
C ILE A 155 -10.02 1.63 -1.87
N THR A 156 -10.44 2.87 -2.18
CA THR A 156 -11.86 3.23 -2.19
C THR A 156 -12.54 2.99 -3.54
N GLY A 157 -11.77 2.82 -4.61
CA GLY A 157 -12.28 2.80 -5.98
C GLY A 157 -12.74 4.17 -6.49
N ALA A 158 -12.49 5.24 -5.74
CA ALA A 158 -12.79 6.60 -6.16
C ALA A 158 -11.83 7.01 -7.29
N VAL A 159 -12.39 7.55 -8.38
CA VAL A 159 -11.57 8.07 -9.48
C VAL A 159 -10.90 9.36 -9.02
N SER A 160 -9.57 9.41 -9.06
CA SER A 160 -8.84 10.65 -8.78
C SER A 160 -9.16 11.67 -9.87
N TYR A 161 -9.76 12.79 -9.49
CA TYR A 161 -10.13 13.89 -10.41
C TYR A 161 -8.93 14.54 -11.12
N THR A 162 -7.70 14.23 -10.74
CA THR A 162 -6.50 14.79 -11.35
C THR A 162 -6.22 14.26 -12.76
N HIS A 163 -6.77 13.10 -13.14
CA HIS A 163 -6.60 12.55 -14.49
C HIS A 163 -7.60 13.06 -15.52
N LEU A 164 -8.72 13.65 -15.10
CA LEU A 164 -9.75 14.13 -16.03
C LEU A 164 -9.40 15.48 -16.68
N ARG A 165 -8.45 16.23 -16.15
CA ARG A 165 -8.05 17.56 -16.69
C ARG A 165 -6.97 17.52 -17.78
N ALA A 166 -6.39 16.36 -18.07
CA ALA A 166 -5.30 16.22 -19.05
C ALA A 166 -5.78 15.91 -20.48
N HIS A 167 -7.09 15.79 -20.72
CA HIS A 167 -7.67 15.47 -22.03
C HIS A 167 -8.52 16.60 -22.65
N GLU A 168 -8.57 17.80 -22.01
CA GLU A 168 -9.27 18.97 -22.56
C GLU A 168 -8.26 20.09 -22.83
N THR A 169 -7.38 19.92 -23.82
CA THR A 169 -6.75 20.99 -24.60
C THR A 169 -6.30 20.46 -25.95
#